data_9a4ce6f8cfb2134353b0dd932a2a3064
#
_entry.id   9a4ce6f8cfb2134353b0dd932a2a3064
#
_cell.length_a   1.000
_cell.length_b   1.000
_cell.length_c   1.000
_cell.angle_alpha   90.00
_cell.angle_beta   90.00
_cell.angle_gamma   90.00
#
_symmetry.space_group_name_H-M   'P 1'
#
loop_
_entity.id
_entity.type
_entity.pdbx_description
1 polymer ?
#
loop_
_entity_poly.entity_id
_entity_poly.type
_entity_poly.pdbx_seq_one_letter_code
_entity_poly.pdbx_strand_id
1 'polypeptide(L)'
;MRKGLLVVVSGPSGAGKGTICQALLEKTPLAYSVSATTRKPRAGEVDGESYYFLSVEAFEKMIEKDELLEWAKVYDNYYGTPLKKVEEKLTAGEDILLEIDTQGAMKVREKFPEGVYIFILPPSLTELERRIRGRDTETEDVLQKRLAAAIDEIEAGKCYKYVVTNDEVDGAVDSVCAILAAERRLVARNGELFDEIEKGREDPI
;
A
#
# COMPACT_ATOMS: atom_id res chain seq x y z
N MET A 1 3.18 -15.51 18.99
CA MET A 1 3.73 -14.15 18.65
C MET A 1 2.80 -13.49 17.65
N ARG A 2 2.34 -12.26 17.90
CA ARG A 2 1.39 -11.57 17.03
C ARG A 2 1.98 -11.33 15.63
N LYS A 3 1.26 -11.69 14.58
CA LYS A 3 1.62 -11.39 13.19
C LYS A 3 1.47 -9.89 12.91
N GLY A 4 2.37 -9.31 12.13
CA GLY A 4 2.28 -7.91 11.69
C GLY A 4 1.08 -7.66 10.78
N LEU A 5 0.69 -6.38 10.58
CA LEU A 5 -0.36 -5.97 9.66
C LEU A 5 0.22 -5.70 8.27
N LEU A 6 -0.39 -6.28 7.25
CA LEU A 6 -0.20 -5.84 5.87
C LEU A 6 -1.13 -4.66 5.61
N VAL A 7 -0.57 -3.47 5.41
CA VAL A 7 -1.32 -2.23 5.16
C VAL A 7 -1.13 -1.85 3.69
N VAL A 8 -2.22 -1.81 2.95
CA VAL A 8 -2.22 -1.46 1.52
C VAL A 8 -2.93 -0.14 1.33
N VAL A 9 -2.19 0.85 0.84
CA VAL A 9 -2.71 2.18 0.51
C VAL A 9 -2.77 2.32 -1.00
N SER A 10 -3.96 2.57 -1.52
CA SER A 10 -4.23 2.81 -2.93
C SER A 10 -5.09 4.05 -3.14
N GLY A 11 -5.32 4.42 -4.36
CA GLY A 11 -6.14 5.57 -4.73
C GLY A 11 -5.69 6.13 -6.08
N PRO A 12 -6.43 7.09 -6.66
CA PRO A 12 -6.14 7.59 -7.99
C PRO A 12 -4.82 8.37 -8.05
N SER A 13 -4.28 8.45 -9.25
CA SER A 13 -3.15 9.35 -9.52
C SER A 13 -3.54 10.78 -9.13
N GLY A 14 -2.68 11.47 -8.34
CA GLY A 14 -2.99 12.83 -7.83
C GLY A 14 -3.74 12.87 -6.49
N ALA A 15 -4.18 11.74 -5.92
CA ALA A 15 -4.84 11.71 -4.61
C ALA A 15 -3.91 12.06 -3.42
N GLY A 16 -2.59 12.05 -3.62
CA GLY A 16 -1.61 12.39 -2.56
C GLY A 16 -1.17 11.20 -1.71
N LYS A 17 -1.30 9.97 -2.22
CA LYS A 17 -0.86 8.74 -1.53
C LYS A 17 0.55 8.84 -0.98
N GLY A 18 1.53 9.17 -1.83
CA GLY A 18 2.94 9.22 -1.43
C GLY A 18 3.19 10.18 -0.27
N THR A 19 2.54 11.35 -0.26
CA THR A 19 2.65 12.32 0.85
C THR A 19 2.08 11.76 2.14
N ILE A 20 0.92 11.08 2.08
CA ILE A 20 0.32 10.42 3.25
C ILE A 20 1.20 9.28 3.72
N CYS A 21 1.69 8.42 2.81
CA CYS A 21 2.54 7.29 3.17
C CYS A 21 3.85 7.75 3.83
N GLN A 22 4.49 8.80 3.30
CA GLN A 22 5.68 9.38 3.91
C GLN A 22 5.39 9.91 5.33
N ALA A 23 4.33 10.70 5.51
CA ALA A 23 3.96 11.23 6.82
C ALA A 23 3.57 10.11 7.82
N LEU A 24 2.96 9.02 7.34
CA LEU A 24 2.69 7.84 8.17
C LEU A 24 3.96 7.16 8.64
N LEU A 25 4.97 7.01 7.77
CA LEU A 25 6.26 6.40 8.13
C LEU A 25 7.04 7.23 9.14
N GLU A 26 6.91 8.56 9.09
CA GLU A 26 7.51 9.46 10.08
C GLU A 26 6.79 9.38 11.45
N LYS A 27 5.47 9.13 11.45
CA LYS A 27 4.62 9.16 12.66
C LYS A 27 4.43 7.78 13.30
N THR A 28 4.72 6.70 12.59
CA THR A 28 4.41 5.32 13.03
C THR A 28 5.59 4.37 12.80
N PRO A 29 5.66 3.24 13.52
CA PRO A 29 6.71 2.23 13.30
C PRO A 29 6.42 1.30 12.10
N LEU A 30 5.68 1.76 11.08
CA LEU A 30 5.44 0.99 9.88
C LEU A 30 6.74 0.81 9.09
N ALA A 31 7.02 -0.42 8.64
CA ALA A 31 8.04 -0.65 7.63
C ALA A 31 7.50 -0.31 6.24
N TYR A 32 8.29 0.33 5.40
CA TYR A 32 7.93 0.55 4.00
C TYR A 32 8.32 -0.65 3.13
N SER A 33 7.42 -1.08 2.25
CA SER A 33 7.70 -2.12 1.28
C SER A 33 8.35 -1.52 0.04
N VAL A 34 9.66 -1.73 -0.10
CA VAL A 34 10.41 -1.31 -1.29
C VAL A 34 10.03 -2.22 -2.45
N SER A 35 9.49 -1.63 -3.52
CA SER A 35 9.13 -2.36 -4.75
C SER A 35 10.34 -2.64 -5.63
N ALA A 36 10.26 -3.68 -6.47
CA ALA A 36 11.21 -3.95 -7.53
C ALA A 36 10.74 -3.29 -8.84
N THR A 37 11.68 -2.87 -9.68
CA THR A 37 11.38 -2.33 -11.02
C THR A 37 12.50 -2.63 -12.01
N THR A 38 12.15 -2.70 -13.30
CA THR A 38 13.12 -2.80 -14.40
C THR A 38 13.48 -1.43 -14.99
N ARG A 39 12.84 -0.36 -14.51
CA ARG A 39 13.18 1.02 -14.88
C ARG A 39 14.57 1.38 -14.34
N LYS A 40 15.33 2.13 -15.13
CA LYS A 40 16.60 2.69 -14.65
C LYS A 40 16.37 3.69 -13.50
N PRO A 41 17.28 3.76 -12.53
CA PRO A 41 17.24 4.77 -11.47
C PRO A 41 17.19 6.19 -12.05
N ARG A 42 16.44 7.08 -11.41
CA ARG A 42 16.48 8.52 -11.65
C ARG A 42 17.55 9.17 -10.77
N ALA A 43 17.88 10.43 -11.04
CA ALA A 43 18.78 11.19 -10.18
C ALA A 43 18.25 11.24 -8.73
N GLY A 44 19.08 10.84 -7.76
CA GLY A 44 18.72 10.80 -6.35
C GLY A 44 18.03 9.53 -5.86
N GLU A 45 17.65 8.61 -6.74
CA GLU A 45 17.12 7.31 -6.32
C GLU A 45 18.26 6.34 -5.94
N VAL A 46 18.07 5.58 -4.85
CA VAL A 46 19.04 4.63 -4.30
C VAL A 46 18.46 3.22 -4.37
N ASP A 47 19.28 2.28 -4.84
CA ASP A 47 18.91 0.85 -4.90
C ASP A 47 18.71 0.29 -3.49
N GLY A 48 17.60 -0.47 -3.32
CA GLY A 48 17.20 -1.02 -2.03
C GLY A 48 16.48 -0.05 -1.09
N GLU A 49 16.44 1.25 -1.43
CA GLU A 49 15.70 2.27 -0.68
C GLU A 49 14.50 2.81 -1.48
N SER A 50 14.77 3.34 -2.68
CA SER A 50 13.73 3.86 -3.56
C SER A 50 13.01 2.72 -4.29
N TYR A 51 13.77 1.82 -4.86
CA TYR A 51 13.38 0.58 -5.54
C TYR A 51 14.51 -0.45 -5.48
N TYR A 52 14.18 -1.73 -5.66
CA TYR A 52 15.14 -2.73 -6.12
C TYR A 52 15.19 -2.63 -7.66
N PHE A 53 16.28 -2.08 -8.21
CA PHE A 53 16.46 -1.92 -9.65
C PHE A 53 17.02 -3.20 -10.26
N LEU A 54 16.18 -3.89 -11.04
CA LEU A 54 16.48 -5.21 -11.60
C LEU A 54 16.60 -5.14 -13.12
N SER A 55 17.30 -6.12 -13.72
CA SER A 55 17.19 -6.36 -15.16
C SER A 55 15.82 -6.99 -15.48
N VAL A 56 15.39 -6.89 -16.75
CA VAL A 56 14.15 -7.52 -17.22
C VAL A 56 14.19 -9.01 -16.96
N GLU A 57 15.31 -9.67 -17.30
CA GLU A 57 15.49 -11.12 -17.13
C GLU A 57 15.44 -11.55 -15.65
N ALA A 58 15.98 -10.71 -14.74
CA ALA A 58 15.89 -10.99 -13.31
C ALA A 58 14.46 -10.87 -12.79
N PHE A 59 13.73 -9.84 -13.25
CA PHE A 59 12.33 -9.64 -12.86
C PHE A 59 11.43 -10.76 -13.41
N GLU A 60 11.59 -11.15 -14.66
CA GLU A 60 10.84 -12.25 -15.29
C GLU A 60 11.06 -13.59 -14.57
N LYS A 61 12.29 -13.86 -14.11
CA LYS A 61 12.56 -15.02 -13.25
C LYS A 61 11.81 -14.96 -11.91
N MET A 62 11.62 -13.78 -11.32
CA MET A 62 10.81 -13.63 -10.12
C MET A 62 9.33 -13.92 -10.40
N ILE A 63 8.82 -13.51 -11.57
CA ILE A 63 7.46 -13.85 -12.01
C ILE A 63 7.31 -15.37 -12.15
N GLU A 64 8.21 -16.02 -12.89
CA GLU A 64 8.18 -17.48 -13.12
C GLU A 64 8.21 -18.29 -11.81
N LYS A 65 8.88 -17.78 -10.78
CA LYS A 65 9.00 -18.44 -9.46
C LYS A 65 7.92 -18.02 -8.45
N ASP A 66 6.95 -17.20 -8.84
CA ASP A 66 5.93 -16.60 -7.96
C ASP A 66 6.55 -15.89 -6.72
N GLU A 67 7.70 -15.24 -6.91
CA GLU A 67 8.43 -14.50 -5.87
C GLU A 67 7.91 -13.07 -5.64
N LEU A 68 6.87 -12.67 -6.41
CA LEU A 68 6.22 -11.37 -6.30
C LEU A 68 4.83 -11.49 -5.68
N LEU A 69 4.55 -10.62 -4.73
CA LEU A 69 3.22 -10.49 -4.12
C LEU A 69 2.19 -10.03 -5.15
N GLU A 70 2.57 -9.02 -5.91
CA GLU A 70 1.88 -8.51 -7.10
C GLU A 70 2.92 -7.95 -8.09
N TRP A 71 2.54 -7.83 -9.34
CA TRP A 71 3.33 -7.13 -10.34
C TRP A 71 2.45 -6.61 -11.48
N ALA A 72 2.94 -5.56 -12.13
CA ALA A 72 2.34 -4.97 -13.32
C ALA A 72 3.41 -4.49 -14.31
N LYS A 73 3.05 -4.48 -15.59
CA LYS A 73 3.85 -3.81 -16.63
C LYS A 73 3.24 -2.43 -16.88
N VAL A 74 4.01 -1.39 -16.61
CA VAL A 74 3.61 0.00 -16.81
C VAL A 74 4.51 0.58 -17.89
N TYR A 75 3.93 0.86 -19.07
CA TYR A 75 4.66 1.14 -20.30
C TYR A 75 5.65 0.00 -20.62
N ASP A 76 6.95 0.30 -20.67
CA ASP A 76 8.01 -0.66 -21.02
C ASP A 76 8.68 -1.29 -19.80
N ASN A 77 8.26 -0.96 -18.57
CA ASN A 77 8.90 -1.40 -17.34
C ASN A 77 7.98 -2.25 -16.48
N TYR A 78 8.56 -3.22 -15.80
CA TYR A 78 7.90 -3.98 -14.76
C TYR A 78 8.03 -3.26 -13.41
N TYR A 79 7.00 -3.41 -12.59
CA TYR A 79 6.96 -3.00 -11.18
C TYR A 79 6.31 -4.13 -10.39
N GLY A 80 6.79 -4.40 -9.18
CA GLY A 80 6.19 -5.43 -8.34
C GLY A 80 6.77 -5.44 -6.92
N THR A 81 6.05 -6.08 -6.03
CA THR A 81 6.39 -6.17 -4.61
C THR A 81 7.02 -7.52 -4.29
N PRO A 82 8.29 -7.60 -3.83
CA PRO A 82 8.93 -8.86 -3.45
C PRO A 82 8.19 -9.55 -2.29
N LEU A 83 7.61 -10.73 -2.54
CA LEU A 83 6.78 -11.48 -1.58
C LEU A 83 7.53 -11.80 -0.29
N LYS A 84 8.73 -12.36 -0.42
CA LYS A 84 9.54 -12.81 0.72
C LYS A 84 9.82 -11.69 1.73
N LYS A 85 10.07 -10.47 1.24
CA LYS A 85 10.34 -9.30 2.10
C LYS A 85 9.12 -8.92 2.94
N VAL A 86 7.93 -9.02 2.36
CA VAL A 86 6.67 -8.77 3.05
C VAL A 86 6.43 -9.85 4.13
N GLU A 87 6.59 -11.13 3.77
CA GLU A 87 6.39 -12.24 4.68
C GLU A 87 7.37 -12.24 5.87
N GLU A 88 8.64 -11.90 5.62
CA GLU A 88 9.67 -11.76 6.68
C GLU A 88 9.23 -10.72 7.72
N LYS A 89 8.77 -9.55 7.28
CA LYS A 89 8.29 -8.47 8.17
C LYS A 89 7.05 -8.88 8.95
N LEU A 90 6.03 -9.42 8.26
CA LEU A 90 4.80 -9.87 8.90
C LEU A 90 5.06 -10.96 9.95
N THR A 91 5.96 -11.91 9.65
CA THR A 91 6.32 -13.01 10.57
C THR A 91 7.08 -12.49 11.79
N ALA A 92 7.91 -11.45 11.61
CA ALA A 92 8.60 -10.78 12.71
C ALA A 92 7.65 -9.94 13.61
N GLY A 93 6.35 -9.85 13.26
CA GLY A 93 5.38 -9.04 13.99
C GLY A 93 5.43 -7.55 13.63
N GLU A 94 6.19 -7.20 12.58
CA GLU A 94 6.31 -5.83 12.08
C GLU A 94 5.18 -5.54 11.08
N ASP A 95 4.52 -4.39 11.26
CA ASP A 95 3.52 -3.91 10.30
C ASP A 95 4.22 -3.32 9.07
N ILE A 96 3.72 -3.64 7.88
CA ILE A 96 4.33 -3.21 6.61
C ILE A 96 3.33 -2.46 5.75
N LEU A 97 3.78 -1.33 5.18
CA LEU A 97 3.01 -0.45 4.31
C LEU A 97 3.38 -0.70 2.85
N LEU A 98 2.39 -0.98 2.03
CA LEU A 98 2.48 -1.04 0.57
C LEU A 98 1.73 0.17 -0.03
N GLU A 99 2.42 0.95 -0.85
CA GLU A 99 1.80 1.96 -1.71
C GLU A 99 1.78 1.43 -3.14
N ILE A 100 0.61 0.99 -3.59
CA ILE A 100 0.41 0.34 -4.90
C ILE A 100 -0.85 0.86 -5.59
N ASP A 101 -0.99 0.61 -6.89
CA ASP A 101 -2.20 0.93 -7.63
C ASP A 101 -3.37 -0.01 -7.27
N THR A 102 -4.56 0.31 -7.79
CA THR A 102 -5.78 -0.46 -7.50
C THR A 102 -5.72 -1.88 -8.04
N GLN A 103 -5.09 -2.11 -9.19
CA GLN A 103 -4.98 -3.45 -9.78
C GLN A 103 -4.03 -4.33 -8.97
N GLY A 104 -2.89 -3.77 -8.56
CA GLY A 104 -1.95 -4.45 -7.67
C GLY A 104 -2.60 -4.79 -6.32
N ALA A 105 -3.35 -3.85 -5.74
CA ALA A 105 -4.04 -4.06 -4.47
C ALA A 105 -5.08 -5.21 -4.53
N MET A 106 -5.78 -5.37 -5.63
CA MET A 106 -6.72 -6.50 -5.80
C MET A 106 -5.99 -7.84 -5.86
N LYS A 107 -4.86 -7.93 -6.57
CA LYS A 107 -4.01 -9.14 -6.59
C LYS A 107 -3.46 -9.46 -5.20
N VAL A 108 -3.00 -8.46 -4.46
CA VAL A 108 -2.56 -8.61 -3.07
C VAL A 108 -3.69 -9.14 -2.19
N ARG A 109 -4.91 -8.62 -2.35
CA ARG A 109 -6.08 -9.03 -1.57
C ARG A 109 -6.47 -10.49 -1.79
N GLU A 110 -6.25 -11.03 -2.98
CA GLU A 110 -6.47 -12.46 -3.25
C GLU A 110 -5.52 -13.35 -2.43
N LYS A 111 -4.26 -12.93 -2.26
CA LYS A 111 -3.24 -13.66 -1.48
C LYS A 111 -3.33 -13.36 0.03
N PHE A 112 -3.71 -12.14 0.42
CA PHE A 112 -3.77 -11.67 1.81
C PHE A 112 -5.13 -11.00 2.13
N PRO A 113 -6.23 -11.76 2.15
CA PRO A 113 -7.58 -11.21 2.36
C PRO A 113 -7.74 -10.52 3.73
N GLU A 114 -6.94 -10.88 4.72
CA GLU A 114 -6.91 -10.25 6.05
C GLU A 114 -6.13 -8.92 6.11
N GLY A 115 -5.54 -8.47 5.01
CA GLY A 115 -4.84 -7.20 4.91
C GLY A 115 -5.76 -5.99 5.19
N VAL A 116 -5.15 -4.87 5.55
CA VAL A 116 -5.84 -3.59 5.79
C VAL A 116 -5.78 -2.77 4.51
N TYR A 117 -6.86 -2.74 3.75
CA TYR A 117 -6.95 -2.09 2.44
C TYR A 117 -7.62 -0.74 2.59
N ILE A 118 -6.86 0.34 2.34
CA ILE A 118 -7.28 1.73 2.51
C ILE A 118 -7.22 2.44 1.15
N PHE A 119 -8.34 3.03 0.75
CA PHE A 119 -8.41 3.82 -0.46
C PHE A 119 -8.35 5.32 -0.13
N ILE A 120 -7.41 6.02 -0.73
CA ILE A 120 -7.26 7.47 -0.57
C ILE A 120 -8.04 8.17 -1.67
N LEU A 121 -9.02 9.00 -1.28
CA LEU A 121 -9.78 9.85 -2.18
C LEU A 121 -9.25 11.30 -2.13
N PRO A 122 -9.26 12.02 -3.27
CA PRO A 122 -9.19 13.47 -3.23
C PRO A 122 -10.50 14.05 -2.68
N PRO A 123 -10.52 15.29 -2.18
CA PRO A 123 -11.76 15.91 -1.65
C PRO A 123 -12.80 16.19 -2.74
N SER A 124 -12.36 16.35 -4.00
CA SER A 124 -13.24 16.51 -5.17
C SER A 124 -12.50 16.17 -6.46
N LEU A 125 -13.26 15.95 -7.55
CA LEU A 125 -12.69 15.79 -8.89
C LEU A 125 -11.99 17.07 -9.37
N THR A 126 -12.50 18.24 -9.03
CA THR A 126 -11.88 19.53 -9.36
C THR A 126 -10.50 19.68 -8.71
N GLU A 127 -10.38 19.27 -7.44
CA GLU A 127 -9.10 19.29 -6.74
C GLU A 127 -8.14 18.25 -7.31
N LEU A 128 -8.64 17.07 -7.67
CA LEU A 128 -7.85 16.04 -8.34
C LEU A 128 -7.28 16.54 -9.67
N GLU A 129 -8.12 17.16 -10.50
CA GLU A 129 -7.68 17.77 -11.75
C GLU A 129 -6.61 18.83 -11.51
N ARG A 130 -6.82 19.73 -10.53
CA ARG A 130 -5.83 20.75 -10.16
C ARG A 130 -4.48 20.11 -9.77
N ARG A 131 -4.50 19.04 -8.97
CA ARG A 131 -3.28 18.33 -8.52
C ARG A 131 -2.58 17.61 -9.67
N ILE A 132 -3.33 17.04 -10.62
CA ILE A 132 -2.75 16.38 -11.80
C ILE A 132 -2.11 17.44 -12.72
N ARG A 133 -2.78 18.58 -12.97
CA ARG A 133 -2.25 19.68 -13.78
C ARG A 133 -0.99 20.32 -13.18
N GLY A 134 -0.89 20.41 -11.86
CA GLY A 134 0.24 21.02 -11.14
C GLY A 134 1.54 20.19 -11.13
N ARG A 135 1.55 18.97 -11.67
CA ARG A 135 2.75 18.11 -11.72
C ARG A 135 3.62 18.26 -12.95
N ASP A 136 3.34 19.24 -13.84
CA ASP A 136 4.14 19.71 -14.98
C ASP A 136 3.86 19.14 -16.38
N THR A 137 4.00 20.07 -17.36
CA THR A 137 4.40 19.94 -18.79
C THR A 137 3.68 18.89 -19.63
N GLU A 138 2.62 18.25 -19.16
CA GLU A 138 1.88 17.29 -19.95
C GLU A 138 0.95 17.99 -20.93
N THR A 139 0.79 17.42 -22.12
CA THR A 139 -0.18 17.91 -23.10
C THR A 139 -1.61 17.68 -22.59
N GLU A 140 -2.58 18.47 -23.05
CA GLU A 140 -3.99 18.33 -22.65
C GLU A 140 -4.52 16.91 -22.90
N ASP A 141 -4.10 16.25 -23.99
CA ASP A 141 -4.49 14.88 -24.32
C ASP A 141 -4.03 13.85 -23.25
N VAL A 142 -2.81 14.03 -22.73
CA VAL A 142 -2.27 13.18 -21.65
C VAL A 142 -3.03 13.42 -20.36
N LEU A 143 -3.33 14.67 -20.06
CA LEU A 143 -4.12 15.07 -18.89
C LEU A 143 -5.51 14.43 -18.91
N GLN A 144 -6.22 14.53 -20.04
CA GLN A 144 -7.57 13.94 -20.18
C GLN A 144 -7.55 12.40 -20.00
N LYS A 145 -6.53 11.73 -20.52
CA LYS A 145 -6.35 10.28 -20.31
C LYS A 145 -6.11 9.95 -18.82
N ARG A 146 -5.31 10.76 -18.12
CA ARG A 146 -5.06 10.56 -16.69
C ARG A 146 -6.29 10.82 -15.83
N LEU A 147 -7.10 11.83 -16.19
CA LEU A 147 -8.36 12.10 -15.51
C LEU A 147 -9.38 10.96 -15.72
N ALA A 148 -9.50 10.46 -16.95
CA ALA A 148 -10.35 9.32 -17.23
C ALA A 148 -9.92 8.08 -16.43
N ALA A 149 -8.62 7.76 -16.44
CA ALA A 149 -8.08 6.65 -15.63
C ALA A 149 -8.34 6.84 -14.12
N ALA A 150 -8.22 8.08 -13.62
CA ALA A 150 -8.48 8.36 -12.21
C ALA A 150 -9.95 8.16 -11.82
N ILE A 151 -10.89 8.43 -12.71
CA ILE A 151 -12.33 8.14 -12.50
C ILE A 151 -12.55 6.63 -12.39
N ASP A 152 -11.95 5.84 -13.28
CA ASP A 152 -12.03 4.37 -13.23
C ASP A 152 -11.40 3.82 -11.93
N GLU A 153 -10.27 4.39 -11.49
CA GLU A 153 -9.63 4.04 -10.22
C GLU A 153 -10.52 4.39 -9.02
N ILE A 154 -11.25 5.52 -9.04
CA ILE A 154 -12.20 5.90 -7.98
C ILE A 154 -13.35 4.90 -7.92
N GLU A 155 -13.88 4.47 -9.05
CA GLU A 155 -14.93 3.45 -9.10
C GLU A 155 -14.43 2.11 -8.51
N ALA A 156 -13.22 1.70 -8.85
CA ALA A 156 -12.58 0.52 -8.27
C ALA A 156 -12.37 0.65 -6.76
N GLY A 157 -12.25 1.88 -6.23
CA GLY A 157 -12.14 2.15 -4.80
C GLY A 157 -13.31 1.68 -3.96
N LYS A 158 -14.51 1.49 -4.54
CA LYS A 158 -15.72 1.03 -3.84
C LYS A 158 -15.61 -0.38 -3.25
N CYS A 159 -14.66 -1.17 -3.70
CA CYS A 159 -14.43 -2.52 -3.15
C CYS A 159 -13.46 -2.54 -1.96
N TYR A 160 -12.88 -1.41 -1.57
CA TYR A 160 -11.99 -1.33 -0.41
C TYR A 160 -12.76 -1.36 0.90
N LYS A 161 -12.08 -1.83 1.97
CA LYS A 161 -12.68 -1.88 3.31
C LYS A 161 -12.75 -0.50 3.95
N TYR A 162 -11.78 0.35 3.67
CA TYR A 162 -11.65 1.69 4.23
C TYR A 162 -11.45 2.73 3.14
N VAL A 163 -12.01 3.91 3.37
CA VAL A 163 -11.79 5.09 2.56
C VAL A 163 -11.33 6.25 3.44
N VAL A 164 -10.34 7.01 2.97
CA VAL A 164 -9.85 8.21 3.63
C VAL A 164 -9.80 9.33 2.60
N THR A 165 -10.46 10.46 2.90
CA THR A 165 -10.40 11.64 2.05
C THR A 165 -9.15 12.46 2.42
N ASN A 166 -8.33 12.77 1.41
CA ASN A 166 -7.14 13.61 1.54
C ASN A 166 -7.48 15.08 1.23
N ASP A 167 -8.14 15.72 2.16
CA ASP A 167 -8.32 17.18 2.14
C ASP A 167 -7.07 17.85 2.70
N GLU A 168 -6.73 17.52 3.93
CA GLU A 168 -5.47 17.90 4.61
C GLU A 168 -4.68 16.64 4.99
N VAL A 169 -3.37 16.68 4.79
CA VAL A 169 -2.48 15.52 5.00
C VAL A 169 -2.55 15.01 6.44
N ASP A 170 -2.50 15.90 7.42
CA ASP A 170 -2.48 15.51 8.84
C ASP A 170 -3.79 14.81 9.23
N GLY A 171 -4.95 15.31 8.80
CA GLY A 171 -6.25 14.70 9.05
C GLY A 171 -6.39 13.32 8.38
N ALA A 172 -5.85 13.18 7.16
CA ALA A 172 -5.81 11.90 6.46
C ALA A 172 -4.90 10.89 7.18
N VAL A 173 -3.72 11.31 7.64
CA VAL A 173 -2.79 10.48 8.44
C VAL A 173 -3.44 10.03 9.74
N ASP A 174 -4.10 10.93 10.47
CA ASP A 174 -4.80 10.59 11.71
C ASP A 174 -5.93 9.57 11.48
N SER A 175 -6.66 9.72 10.36
CA SER A 175 -7.70 8.75 9.97
C SER A 175 -7.11 7.37 9.69
N VAL A 176 -5.98 7.29 8.98
CA VAL A 176 -5.28 6.02 8.75
C VAL A 176 -4.78 5.43 10.07
N CYS A 177 -4.19 6.23 10.96
CA CYS A 177 -3.75 5.78 12.29
C CYS A 177 -4.91 5.20 13.11
N ALA A 178 -6.08 5.83 13.07
CA ALA A 178 -7.29 5.32 13.75
C ALA A 178 -7.74 3.98 13.19
N ILE A 179 -7.74 3.81 11.85
CA ILE A 179 -8.02 2.53 11.18
C ILE A 179 -7.05 1.45 11.66
N LEU A 180 -5.75 1.72 11.64
CA LEU A 180 -4.73 0.76 12.07
C LEU A 180 -4.88 0.39 13.55
N ALA A 181 -5.22 1.36 14.41
CA ALA A 181 -5.47 1.12 15.82
C ALA A 181 -6.68 0.19 16.04
N ALA A 182 -7.77 0.38 15.29
CA ALA A 182 -8.96 -0.46 15.33
C ALA A 182 -8.67 -1.88 14.79
N GLU A 183 -7.97 -1.98 13.65
CA GLU A 183 -7.59 -3.25 13.03
C GLU A 183 -6.73 -4.12 13.97
N ARG A 184 -5.82 -3.51 14.71
CA ARG A 184 -4.99 -4.21 15.70
C ARG A 184 -5.81 -4.78 16.88
N ARG A 185 -7.02 -4.29 17.11
CA ARG A 185 -7.90 -4.70 18.22
C ARG A 185 -9.02 -5.65 17.84
N LEU A 186 -9.07 -6.06 16.58
CA LEU A 186 -10.04 -7.08 16.15
C LEU A 186 -9.84 -8.37 16.94
N VAL A 187 -10.93 -8.96 17.43
CA VAL A 187 -10.91 -10.25 18.15
C VAL A 187 -10.22 -11.34 17.32
N ALA A 188 -10.49 -11.38 16.01
CA ALA A 188 -9.87 -12.33 15.09
C ALA A 188 -8.33 -12.24 15.06
N ARG A 189 -7.73 -11.12 15.49
CA ARG A 189 -6.28 -10.93 15.58
C ARG A 189 -5.72 -11.12 17.00
N ASN A 190 -6.59 -11.26 17.99
CA ASN A 190 -6.24 -11.28 19.41
C ASN A 190 -6.85 -12.48 20.15
N GLY A 191 -7.17 -13.55 19.44
CA GLY A 191 -7.74 -14.76 20.05
C GLY A 191 -6.85 -15.36 21.15
N GLU A 192 -5.52 -15.29 20.98
CA GLU A 192 -4.54 -15.76 21.97
C GLU A 192 -4.74 -15.10 23.36
N LEU A 193 -5.23 -13.86 23.43
CA LEU A 193 -5.49 -13.17 24.71
C LEU A 193 -6.59 -13.85 25.53
N PHE A 194 -7.58 -14.43 24.87
CA PHE A 194 -8.64 -15.18 25.52
C PHE A 194 -8.12 -16.52 26.06
N ASP A 195 -7.32 -17.21 25.24
CA ASP A 195 -6.70 -18.49 25.63
C ASP A 195 -5.74 -18.30 26.82
N GLU A 196 -4.98 -17.20 26.88
CA GLU A 196 -4.09 -16.87 28.00
C GLU A 196 -4.87 -16.67 29.30
N ILE A 197 -6.00 -15.97 29.24
CA ILE A 197 -6.86 -15.73 30.43
C ILE A 197 -7.50 -17.04 30.89
N GLU A 198 -7.92 -17.89 29.96
CA GLU A 198 -8.53 -19.19 30.30
C GLU A 198 -7.53 -20.14 30.94
N LYS A 199 -6.29 -20.22 30.44
CA LYS A 199 -5.21 -21.02 31.06
C LYS A 199 -4.86 -20.58 32.48
N GLY A 200 -4.93 -19.29 32.77
CA GLY A 200 -4.71 -18.75 34.13
C GLY A 200 -5.80 -19.17 35.15
N ARG A 201 -6.89 -19.79 34.69
CA ARG A 201 -7.93 -20.37 35.56
C ARG A 201 -7.63 -21.80 36.02
N GLU A 202 -6.70 -22.49 35.36
CA GLU A 202 -6.36 -23.90 35.64
C GLU A 202 -5.33 -24.05 36.76
N ASP A 203 -4.71 -22.95 37.26
CA ASP A 203 -3.88 -22.96 38.44
C ASP A 203 -4.76 -22.63 39.68
N PRO A 204 -5.27 -23.66 40.45
CA PRO A 204 -5.98 -23.39 41.67
C PRO A 204 -5.00 -22.82 42.70
N ILE A 205 -5.36 -21.70 43.32
CA ILE A 205 -4.72 -21.12 44.50
C ILE A 205 -4.74 -22.10 45.68
#